data_41f541fcb6674b59c9dcc825307fe4de
#
_entry.id   41f541fcb6674b59c9dcc825307fe4de
#
_cell.length_a   1.000
_cell.length_b   1.000
_cell.length_c   1.000
_cell.angle_alpha   90.00
_cell.angle_beta   90.00
_cell.angle_gamma   90.00
#
_symmetry.space_group_name_H-M   'P 1'
#
loop_
_entity.id
_entity.type
_entity.pdbx_description
1 polymer ?
#
loop_
_entity_poly.entity_id
_entity_poly.type
_entity_poly.pdbx_seq_one_letter_code
_entity_poly.pdbx_strand_id
1 'polypeptide(L)'
;MPPITLATARKVLSSALYLALCLATLGHFVLGAPADLGPIGAALLAYLLLEVWAASRLILGSAAVLVALGLLAQGADYGALLVEAGVRTLPFLVLFLAVLCLQGPALASPSLRAIGGFVAAQPPGRRFAGMALAGHFLGAVLNVAGLLLVLSLRDPKLAPRDQMRLTAGAMRGFGAAAAWSPLFVAMSVVLAALPSLSWIEIAWRSSVVAAAILLFAWAWNWVERGRGGSSAPTVPPVRLAPGAWTRAALILAALFLPVIWLFEVYGLAIPIALGLVAPAMAGLWQASQAPAKGRVAAAGRRGREVFLSLPSLRNEALIFFAANAFGLGLSAALDPALLAQLAAILPRAGLSIPILIMTGLLIAGLGVHPIVIVVAVGTVLSPEHLHLSDMETALALLVIWGMGAIMSPFSGNVLQVARMSNCSPFRVAWVWNARFSLAIGLPLSAVVYAVARL
;
A
#
# COMPACT_ATOMS: atom_id res chain seq x y z
N MET A 1 36.55 -4.56 -18.57
CA MET A 1 35.23 -4.76 -17.96
C MET A 1 35.30 -6.05 -17.16
N PRO A 2 34.91 -6.09 -15.89
CA PRO A 2 34.81 -7.36 -15.18
C PRO A 2 33.78 -8.25 -15.89
N PRO A 3 33.97 -9.59 -15.89
CA PRO A 3 33.04 -10.51 -16.53
C PRO A 3 31.66 -10.37 -15.92
N ILE A 4 30.63 -10.28 -16.78
CA ILE A 4 29.24 -10.22 -16.33
C ILE A 4 28.93 -11.57 -15.66
N THR A 5 28.70 -11.54 -14.36
CA THR A 5 28.31 -12.76 -13.63
C THR A 5 26.88 -13.17 -14.02
N LEU A 6 26.56 -14.47 -13.97
CA LEU A 6 25.21 -14.99 -14.21
C LEU A 6 24.15 -14.28 -13.38
N ALA A 7 24.48 -13.91 -12.13
CA ALA A 7 23.61 -13.14 -11.24
C ALA A 7 23.33 -11.72 -11.79
N THR A 8 24.34 -11.05 -12.35
CA THR A 8 24.18 -9.73 -12.96
C THR A 8 23.36 -9.82 -14.24
N ALA A 9 23.61 -10.81 -15.10
CA ALA A 9 22.85 -11.04 -16.33
C ALA A 9 21.36 -11.30 -16.02
N ARG A 10 21.05 -12.18 -15.06
CA ARG A 10 19.69 -12.44 -14.61
C ARG A 10 19.02 -11.15 -14.11
N LYS A 11 19.71 -10.36 -13.30
CA LYS A 11 19.17 -9.11 -12.74
C LYS A 11 18.82 -8.11 -13.86
N VAL A 12 19.67 -7.98 -14.88
CA VAL A 12 19.43 -7.09 -16.04
C VAL A 12 18.25 -7.59 -16.86
N LEU A 13 18.19 -8.91 -17.15
CA LEU A 13 17.10 -9.52 -17.90
C LEU A 13 15.75 -9.34 -17.18
N SER A 14 15.71 -9.62 -15.88
CA SER A 14 14.52 -9.43 -15.04
C SER A 14 14.07 -7.96 -15.04
N SER A 15 15.01 -7.02 -14.90
CA SER A 15 14.72 -5.58 -14.97
C SER A 15 14.16 -5.17 -16.32
N ALA A 16 14.75 -5.66 -17.40
CA ALA A 16 14.32 -5.36 -18.76
C ALA A 16 12.90 -5.90 -19.03
N LEU A 17 12.63 -7.15 -18.60
CA LEU A 17 11.31 -7.76 -18.77
C LEU A 17 10.24 -7.02 -17.96
N TYR A 18 10.53 -6.67 -16.68
CA TYR A 18 9.61 -5.88 -15.87
C TYR A 18 9.30 -4.52 -16.49
N LEU A 19 10.33 -3.81 -16.96
CA LEU A 19 10.15 -2.51 -17.62
C LEU A 19 9.36 -2.64 -18.91
N ALA A 20 9.63 -3.67 -19.72
CA ALA A 20 8.89 -3.94 -20.95
C ALA A 20 7.40 -4.20 -20.67
N LEU A 21 7.06 -4.98 -19.63
CA LEU A 21 5.69 -5.20 -19.19
C LEU A 21 5.01 -3.88 -18.81
N CYS A 22 5.70 -3.02 -18.05
CA CYS A 22 5.17 -1.70 -17.69
C CYS A 22 4.94 -0.80 -18.91
N LEU A 23 5.91 -0.74 -19.84
CA LEU A 23 5.80 0.09 -21.04
C LEU A 23 4.70 -0.42 -22.00
N ALA A 24 4.58 -1.73 -22.16
CA ALA A 24 3.51 -2.33 -22.97
C ALA A 24 2.12 -2.04 -22.35
N THR A 25 2.01 -2.15 -21.02
CA THR A 25 0.77 -1.80 -20.30
C THR A 25 0.43 -0.32 -20.47
N LEU A 26 1.39 0.59 -20.26
CA LEU A 26 1.18 2.03 -20.48
C LEU A 26 0.79 2.32 -21.93
N GLY A 27 1.47 1.71 -22.91
CA GLY A 27 1.15 1.86 -24.32
C GLY A 27 -0.29 1.46 -24.65
N HIS A 28 -0.76 0.34 -24.10
CA HIS A 28 -2.14 -0.12 -24.30
C HIS A 28 -3.16 0.90 -23.76
N PHE A 29 -3.02 1.32 -22.50
CA PHE A 29 -4.01 2.20 -21.86
C PHE A 29 -3.96 3.66 -22.34
N VAL A 30 -2.80 4.15 -22.80
CA VAL A 30 -2.63 5.56 -23.19
C VAL A 30 -2.87 5.76 -24.68
N LEU A 31 -2.42 4.83 -25.52
CA LEU A 31 -2.54 4.95 -26.99
C LEU A 31 -3.83 4.35 -27.53
N GLY A 32 -4.67 3.74 -26.68
CA GLY A 32 -5.90 3.07 -27.11
C GLY A 32 -5.62 1.93 -28.09
N ALA A 33 -4.43 1.36 -28.06
CA ALA A 33 -4.05 0.27 -28.97
C ALA A 33 -4.97 -0.92 -28.72
N PRO A 34 -5.63 -1.47 -29.76
CA PRO A 34 -6.47 -2.66 -29.65
C PRO A 34 -5.59 -3.92 -29.52
N ALA A 35 -4.63 -3.87 -28.60
CA ALA A 35 -3.76 -5.01 -28.33
C ALA A 35 -4.45 -5.93 -27.33
N ASP A 36 -4.55 -7.21 -27.71
CA ASP A 36 -4.86 -8.26 -26.73
C ASP A 36 -3.80 -8.24 -25.62
N LEU A 37 -4.23 -8.02 -24.38
CA LEU A 37 -3.35 -8.04 -23.21
C LEU A 37 -2.93 -9.47 -22.80
N GLY A 38 -3.55 -10.50 -23.36
CA GLY A 38 -3.24 -11.90 -23.09
C GLY A 38 -1.75 -12.24 -23.20
N PRO A 39 -1.08 -11.93 -24.33
CA PRO A 39 0.37 -12.16 -24.47
C PRO A 39 1.21 -11.42 -23.42
N ILE A 40 0.80 -10.20 -23.02
CA ILE A 40 1.50 -9.42 -21.98
C ILE A 40 1.26 -10.05 -20.61
N GLY A 41 0.03 -10.52 -20.34
CA GLY A 41 -0.31 -11.28 -19.14
C GLY A 41 0.48 -12.59 -19.04
N ALA A 42 0.61 -13.33 -20.16
CA ALA A 42 1.45 -14.52 -20.23
C ALA A 42 2.95 -14.20 -20.03
N ALA A 43 3.46 -13.08 -20.56
CA ALA A 43 4.84 -12.65 -20.32
C ALA A 43 5.11 -12.31 -18.85
N LEU A 44 4.09 -11.88 -18.09
CA LEU A 44 4.22 -11.72 -16.63
C LEU A 44 4.51 -13.07 -15.95
N LEU A 45 3.90 -14.17 -16.41
CA LEU A 45 4.21 -15.51 -15.86
C LEU A 45 5.70 -15.85 -16.05
N ALA A 46 6.26 -15.54 -17.22
CA ALA A 46 7.69 -15.74 -17.48
C ALA A 46 8.56 -14.91 -16.50
N TYR A 47 8.18 -13.66 -16.22
CA TYR A 47 8.85 -12.82 -15.23
C TYR A 47 8.77 -13.44 -13.82
N LEU A 48 7.60 -13.90 -13.41
CA LEU A 48 7.40 -14.51 -12.09
C LEU A 48 8.21 -15.79 -11.96
N LEU A 49 8.26 -16.64 -12.97
CA LEU A 49 9.08 -17.86 -13.01
C LEU A 49 10.58 -17.56 -12.93
N LEU A 50 11.04 -16.50 -13.60
CA LEU A 50 12.43 -16.05 -13.53
C LEU A 50 12.83 -15.60 -12.11
N GLU A 51 11.90 -14.97 -11.38
CA GLU A 51 12.15 -14.37 -10.08
C GLU A 51 11.73 -15.25 -8.88
N VAL A 52 11.01 -16.36 -9.09
CA VAL A 52 10.47 -17.23 -8.01
C VAL A 52 11.51 -17.67 -7.00
N TRP A 53 12.72 -17.99 -7.47
CA TRP A 53 13.82 -18.46 -6.63
C TRP A 53 14.40 -17.38 -5.69
N ALA A 54 14.18 -16.13 -6.00
CA ALA A 54 14.63 -15.00 -5.20
C ALA A 54 13.50 -14.38 -4.36
N ALA A 55 12.27 -14.88 -4.51
CA ALA A 55 11.14 -14.44 -3.71
C ALA A 55 11.27 -14.86 -2.24
N SER A 56 10.64 -14.09 -1.36
CA SER A 56 10.52 -14.46 0.06
C SER A 56 9.78 -15.79 0.17
N ARG A 57 10.34 -16.77 0.92
CA ARG A 57 9.72 -18.09 1.12
C ARG A 57 8.30 -18.00 1.64
N LEU A 58 8.03 -17.01 2.48
CA LEU A 58 6.73 -16.77 3.05
C LEU A 58 5.72 -16.30 1.99
N ILE A 59 6.10 -15.31 1.18
CA ILE A 59 5.27 -14.81 0.08
C ILE A 59 5.06 -15.90 -0.97
N LEU A 60 6.11 -16.65 -1.29
CA LEU A 60 6.03 -17.77 -2.23
C LEU A 60 5.05 -18.86 -1.74
N GLY A 61 5.12 -19.23 -0.46
CA GLY A 61 4.18 -20.21 0.13
C GLY A 61 2.73 -19.69 0.10
N SER A 62 2.52 -18.44 0.49
CA SER A 62 1.18 -17.82 0.42
C SER A 62 0.66 -17.74 -1.01
N ALA A 63 1.49 -17.34 -1.96
CA ALA A 63 1.13 -17.25 -3.37
C ALA A 63 0.81 -18.63 -3.96
N ALA A 64 1.62 -19.65 -3.65
CA ALA A 64 1.39 -21.02 -4.11
C ALA A 64 0.04 -21.56 -3.60
N VAL A 65 -0.28 -21.33 -2.33
CA VAL A 65 -1.60 -21.73 -1.77
C VAL A 65 -2.74 -21.01 -2.47
N LEU A 66 -2.64 -19.69 -2.67
CA LEU A 66 -3.69 -18.92 -3.33
C LEU A 66 -3.90 -19.35 -4.79
N VAL A 67 -2.83 -19.52 -5.54
CA VAL A 67 -2.91 -20.00 -6.94
C VAL A 67 -3.49 -21.41 -6.97
N ALA A 68 -3.04 -22.32 -6.11
CA ALA A 68 -3.58 -23.68 -6.04
C ALA A 68 -5.10 -23.68 -5.72
N LEU A 69 -5.52 -22.89 -4.75
CA LEU A 69 -6.95 -22.76 -4.40
C LEU A 69 -7.76 -22.16 -5.57
N GLY A 70 -7.20 -21.16 -6.28
CA GLY A 70 -7.83 -20.58 -7.46
C GLY A 70 -8.01 -21.60 -8.60
N LEU A 71 -6.95 -22.39 -8.89
CA LEU A 71 -6.99 -23.45 -9.90
C LEU A 71 -7.97 -24.56 -9.52
N LEU A 72 -7.97 -25.00 -8.27
CA LEU A 72 -8.91 -26.01 -7.78
C LEU A 72 -10.36 -25.51 -7.88
N ALA A 73 -10.61 -24.26 -7.56
CA ALA A 73 -11.93 -23.64 -7.63
C ALA A 73 -12.40 -23.50 -9.08
N GLN A 74 -11.53 -23.10 -10.02
CA GLN A 74 -11.85 -22.96 -11.44
C GLN A 74 -12.29 -24.27 -12.09
N GLY A 75 -11.66 -25.40 -11.74
CA GLY A 75 -11.99 -26.73 -12.24
C GLY A 75 -11.62 -27.04 -13.68
N ALA A 76 -11.45 -26.03 -14.55
CA ALA A 76 -11.11 -26.16 -15.98
C ALA A 76 -10.40 -24.90 -16.49
N ASP A 77 -9.79 -24.99 -17.67
CA ASP A 77 -9.12 -23.88 -18.38
C ASP A 77 -8.13 -23.07 -17.50
N TYR A 78 -7.22 -23.79 -16.87
CA TYR A 78 -6.18 -23.21 -16.00
C TYR A 78 -5.31 -22.18 -16.71
N GLY A 79 -5.08 -22.36 -18.03
CA GLY A 79 -4.30 -21.44 -18.83
C GLY A 79 -4.93 -20.05 -18.92
N ALA A 80 -6.22 -20.01 -19.26
CA ALA A 80 -6.96 -18.75 -19.34
C ALA A 80 -7.02 -18.04 -17.98
N LEU A 81 -7.26 -18.77 -16.88
CA LEU A 81 -7.24 -18.19 -15.53
C LEU A 81 -5.91 -17.53 -15.21
N LEU A 82 -4.78 -18.21 -15.48
CA LEU A 82 -3.46 -17.66 -15.18
C LEU A 82 -3.13 -16.44 -16.04
N VAL A 83 -3.48 -16.47 -17.33
CA VAL A 83 -3.30 -15.34 -18.25
C VAL A 83 -4.13 -14.15 -17.79
N GLU A 84 -5.41 -14.36 -17.47
CA GLU A 84 -6.30 -13.30 -17.00
C GLU A 84 -5.82 -12.72 -15.64
N ALA A 85 -5.37 -13.56 -14.72
CA ALA A 85 -4.75 -13.11 -13.48
C ALA A 85 -3.49 -12.25 -13.76
N GLY A 86 -2.72 -12.62 -14.76
CA GLY A 86 -1.59 -11.82 -15.27
C GLY A 86 -2.07 -10.45 -15.75
N VAL A 87 -3.06 -10.42 -16.65
CA VAL A 87 -3.62 -9.18 -17.20
C VAL A 87 -4.09 -8.24 -16.09
N ARG A 88 -4.87 -8.74 -15.12
CA ARG A 88 -5.35 -7.95 -13.97
C ARG A 88 -4.23 -7.44 -13.07
N THR A 89 -3.06 -8.05 -13.12
CA THR A 89 -1.89 -7.65 -12.33
C THR A 89 -1.07 -6.55 -13.00
N LEU A 90 -1.11 -6.42 -14.33
CA LEU A 90 -0.27 -5.49 -15.10
C LEU A 90 -0.34 -4.03 -14.62
N PRO A 91 -1.51 -3.42 -14.36
CA PRO A 91 -1.58 -2.03 -13.89
C PRO A 91 -0.84 -1.83 -12.55
N PHE A 92 -0.83 -2.84 -11.69
CA PHE A 92 -0.14 -2.76 -10.40
C PHE A 92 1.38 -2.83 -10.52
N LEU A 93 1.92 -3.49 -11.56
CA LEU A 93 3.35 -3.41 -11.86
C LEU A 93 3.77 -1.97 -12.17
N VAL A 94 2.95 -1.27 -12.94
CA VAL A 94 3.15 0.16 -13.26
C VAL A 94 3.11 1.02 -11.99
N LEU A 95 2.16 0.76 -11.09
CA LEU A 95 2.07 1.42 -9.79
C LEU A 95 3.33 1.21 -8.94
N PHE A 96 3.82 -0.03 -8.86
CA PHE A 96 5.03 -0.33 -8.08
C PHE A 96 6.27 0.34 -8.66
N LEU A 97 6.41 0.37 -9.98
CA LEU A 97 7.46 1.13 -10.67
C LEU A 97 7.38 2.63 -10.31
N ALA A 98 6.18 3.22 -10.37
CA ALA A 98 5.95 4.62 -10.05
C ALA A 98 6.38 4.96 -8.61
N VAL A 99 5.98 4.15 -7.64
CA VAL A 99 6.37 4.29 -6.23
C VAL A 99 7.89 4.15 -6.06
N LEU A 100 8.51 3.16 -6.73
CA LEU A 100 9.95 2.96 -6.68
C LEU A 100 10.74 4.17 -7.22
N CYS A 101 10.25 4.81 -8.29
CA CYS A 101 10.84 6.03 -8.83
C CYS A 101 10.88 7.16 -7.80
N LEU A 102 9.81 7.34 -7.03
CA LEU A 102 9.67 8.43 -6.05
C LEU A 102 10.52 8.23 -4.79
N GLN A 103 10.85 7.00 -4.41
CA GLN A 103 11.55 6.70 -3.15
C GLN A 103 12.90 7.44 -3.01
N GLY A 104 13.73 7.44 -4.04
CA GLY A 104 15.05 8.03 -3.98
C GLY A 104 15.05 9.55 -3.75
N PRO A 105 14.40 10.34 -4.62
CA PRO A 105 14.29 11.79 -4.45
C PRO A 105 13.67 12.16 -3.11
N ALA A 106 12.71 11.41 -2.65
CA ALA A 106 12.02 11.66 -1.39
C ALA A 106 12.92 11.40 -0.17
N LEU A 107 13.64 10.27 -0.13
CA LEU A 107 14.60 9.96 0.92
C LEU A 107 15.78 10.96 0.93
N ALA A 108 16.14 11.51 -0.22
CA ALA A 108 17.16 12.53 -0.34
C ALA A 108 16.66 13.94 0.02
N SER A 109 15.33 14.17 0.11
CA SER A 109 14.73 15.49 0.30
C SER A 109 15.12 16.15 1.65
N PRO A 110 15.77 17.32 1.63
CA PRO A 110 16.09 18.04 2.86
C PRO A 110 14.84 18.47 3.64
N SER A 111 13.77 18.87 2.92
CA SER A 111 12.51 19.30 3.53
C SER A 111 11.81 18.17 4.26
N LEU A 112 11.72 16.98 3.66
CA LEU A 112 11.09 15.82 4.30
C LEU A 112 11.93 15.34 5.50
N ARG A 113 13.24 15.33 5.40
CA ARG A 113 14.13 15.00 6.53
C ARG A 113 14.02 16.02 7.66
N ALA A 114 13.93 17.32 7.36
CA ALA A 114 13.76 18.36 8.36
C ALA A 114 12.42 18.23 9.10
N ILE A 115 11.32 17.93 8.37
CA ILE A 115 10.00 17.67 8.96
C ILE A 115 10.06 16.44 9.87
N GLY A 116 10.65 15.35 9.40
CA GLY A 116 10.82 14.15 10.21
C GLY A 116 11.64 14.39 11.48
N GLY A 117 12.77 15.10 11.38
CA GLY A 117 13.59 15.50 12.53
C GLY A 117 12.84 16.38 13.54
N PHE A 118 12.06 17.36 13.05
CA PHE A 118 11.19 18.18 13.89
C PHE A 118 10.18 17.35 14.67
N VAL A 119 9.54 16.37 14.01
CA VAL A 119 8.57 15.47 14.63
C VAL A 119 9.24 14.59 15.70
N ALA A 120 10.42 14.03 15.40
CA ALA A 120 11.14 13.18 16.34
C ALA A 120 11.60 13.94 17.60
N ALA A 121 11.89 15.24 17.48
CA ALA A 121 12.33 16.11 18.56
C ALA A 121 11.18 16.65 19.44
N GLN A 122 9.91 16.31 19.17
CA GLN A 122 8.79 16.79 19.97
C GLN A 122 8.83 16.28 21.42
N PRO A 123 8.30 17.07 22.40
CA PRO A 123 8.18 16.64 23.78
C PRO A 123 7.43 15.31 23.91
N PRO A 124 7.68 14.53 25.00
CA PRO A 124 7.09 13.20 25.16
C PRO A 124 5.57 13.12 24.98
N GLY A 125 4.82 14.16 25.38
CA GLY A 125 3.36 14.24 25.23
C GLY A 125 2.89 14.37 23.78
N ARG A 126 3.66 15.07 22.93
CA ARG A 126 3.33 15.33 21.52
C ARG A 126 4.04 14.38 20.55
N ARG A 127 5.09 13.70 21.02
CA ARG A 127 5.93 12.86 20.16
C ARG A 127 5.14 11.71 19.49
N PHE A 128 4.21 11.08 20.22
CA PHE A 128 3.37 10.03 19.65
C PHE A 128 2.50 10.56 18.51
N ALA A 129 1.78 11.66 18.74
CA ALA A 129 0.94 12.29 17.71
C ALA A 129 1.79 12.71 16.51
N GLY A 130 2.97 13.30 16.76
CA GLY A 130 3.93 13.65 15.72
C GLY A 130 4.37 12.44 14.90
N MET A 131 4.73 11.33 15.52
CA MET A 131 5.13 10.09 14.83
C MET A 131 3.97 9.48 14.04
N ALA A 132 2.74 9.50 14.57
CA ALA A 132 1.56 9.04 13.86
C ALA A 132 1.28 9.92 12.62
N LEU A 133 1.30 11.26 12.76
CA LEU A 133 1.12 12.19 11.66
C LEU A 133 2.25 12.09 10.62
N ALA A 134 3.51 11.93 11.04
CA ALA A 134 4.60 11.72 10.11
C ALA A 134 4.46 10.40 9.35
N GLY A 135 4.10 9.31 10.03
CA GLY A 135 3.78 8.03 9.40
C GLY A 135 2.61 8.14 8.42
N HIS A 136 1.61 8.95 8.76
CA HIS A 136 0.46 9.23 7.90
C HIS A 136 0.87 9.98 6.62
N PHE A 137 1.45 11.17 6.74
CA PHE A 137 1.76 12.00 5.58
C PHE A 137 2.90 11.45 4.73
N LEU A 138 4.00 10.98 5.36
CA LEU A 138 5.10 10.39 4.60
C LEU A 138 4.72 9.02 4.05
N GLY A 139 3.90 8.25 4.77
CA GLY A 139 3.32 7.01 4.26
C GLY A 139 2.39 7.22 3.07
N ALA A 140 1.55 8.26 3.10
CA ALA A 140 0.64 8.60 2.00
C ALA A 140 1.38 8.86 0.68
N VAL A 141 2.61 9.36 0.74
CA VAL A 141 3.41 9.75 -0.44
C VAL A 141 4.40 8.68 -0.85
N LEU A 142 5.11 8.11 0.12
CA LEU A 142 6.26 7.24 -0.09
C LEU A 142 5.96 5.78 0.23
N ASN A 143 4.73 5.51 0.61
CA ASN A 143 4.33 4.18 1.04
C ASN A 143 5.26 3.68 2.18
N VAL A 144 5.70 2.43 2.14
CA VAL A 144 6.55 1.82 3.17
C VAL A 144 7.87 2.57 3.37
N ALA A 145 8.45 3.16 2.31
CA ALA A 145 9.67 3.96 2.44
C ALA A 145 9.48 5.18 3.35
N GLY A 146 8.31 5.82 3.31
CA GLY A 146 7.96 6.91 4.21
C GLY A 146 7.88 6.46 5.67
N LEU A 147 7.26 5.31 5.92
CA LEU A 147 7.22 4.71 7.26
C LEU A 147 8.65 4.45 7.79
N LEU A 148 9.51 3.81 6.96
CA LEU A 148 10.89 3.51 7.35
C LEU A 148 11.71 4.77 7.59
N LEU A 149 11.50 5.82 6.79
CA LEU A 149 12.12 7.13 7.01
C LEU A 149 11.74 7.69 8.38
N VAL A 150 10.46 7.70 8.74
CA VAL A 150 10.00 8.16 10.06
C VAL A 150 10.65 7.34 11.18
N LEU A 151 10.72 6.02 11.01
CA LEU A 151 11.30 5.13 12.01
C LEU A 151 12.83 5.29 12.15
N SER A 152 13.55 5.68 11.08
CA SER A 152 14.99 5.93 11.14
C SER A 152 15.35 7.18 11.96
N LEU A 153 14.40 8.08 12.16
CA LEU A 153 14.57 9.31 12.94
C LEU A 153 14.29 9.13 14.45
N ARG A 154 13.92 7.93 14.89
CA ARG A 154 13.72 7.63 16.31
C ARG A 154 15.07 7.69 17.05
N ASP A 155 15.03 8.22 18.26
CA ASP A 155 16.19 8.18 19.15
C ASP A 155 16.44 6.72 19.59
N PRO A 156 17.60 6.12 19.26
CA PRO A 156 17.93 4.75 19.65
C PRO A 156 18.13 4.56 21.16
N LYS A 157 18.33 5.66 21.92
CA LYS A 157 18.54 5.65 23.37
C LYS A 157 17.24 5.59 24.18
N LEU A 158 16.07 5.71 23.52
CA LEU A 158 14.79 5.58 24.21
C LEU A 158 14.60 4.20 24.82
N ALA A 159 13.90 4.14 25.95
CA ALA A 159 13.51 2.88 26.57
C ALA A 159 12.74 2.00 25.56
N PRO A 160 12.90 0.65 25.60
CA PRO A 160 12.26 -0.27 24.64
C PRO A 160 10.75 -0.09 24.53
N ARG A 161 10.07 0.23 25.64
CA ARG A 161 8.64 0.52 25.67
C ARG A 161 8.26 1.77 24.87
N ASP A 162 9.06 2.84 24.99
CA ASP A 162 8.82 4.08 24.25
C ASP A 162 9.14 3.91 22.76
N GLN A 163 10.20 3.16 22.41
CA GLN A 163 10.49 2.80 21.03
C GLN A 163 9.33 2.02 20.39
N MET A 164 8.78 1.02 21.10
CA MET A 164 7.62 0.26 20.66
C MET A 164 6.41 1.18 20.41
N ARG A 165 6.06 2.03 21.38
CA ARG A 165 4.91 2.94 21.28
C ARG A 165 5.02 3.89 20.10
N LEU A 166 6.19 4.51 19.91
CA LEU A 166 6.41 5.44 18.78
C LEU A 166 6.39 4.71 17.44
N THR A 167 6.90 3.49 17.39
CA THR A 167 6.81 2.65 16.20
C THR A 167 5.35 2.30 15.88
N ALA A 168 4.59 1.84 16.88
CA ALA A 168 3.17 1.56 16.71
C ALA A 168 2.39 2.81 16.28
N GLY A 169 2.71 3.98 16.83
CA GLY A 169 2.13 5.26 16.41
C GLY A 169 2.37 5.56 14.94
N ALA A 170 3.62 5.45 14.47
CA ALA A 170 3.97 5.65 13.06
C ALA A 170 3.26 4.61 12.14
N MET A 171 3.18 3.33 12.55
CA MET A 171 2.48 2.28 11.81
C MET A 171 0.98 2.53 11.73
N ARG A 172 0.34 2.95 12.82
CA ARG A 172 -1.10 3.30 12.85
C ARG A 172 -1.39 4.50 11.95
N GLY A 173 -0.51 5.53 11.96
CA GLY A 173 -0.59 6.64 11.03
C GLY A 173 -0.43 6.22 9.57
N PHE A 174 0.52 5.34 9.29
CA PHE A 174 0.72 4.73 7.97
C PHE A 174 -0.52 3.95 7.51
N GLY A 175 -1.11 3.12 8.38
CA GLY A 175 -2.35 2.40 8.07
C GLY A 175 -3.52 3.36 7.78
N ALA A 176 -3.63 4.47 8.50
CA ALA A 176 -4.63 5.51 8.23
C ALA A 176 -4.43 6.18 6.85
N ALA A 177 -3.19 6.29 6.36
CA ALA A 177 -2.91 6.86 5.04
C ALA A 177 -3.46 6.01 3.89
N ALA A 178 -3.55 4.69 4.08
CA ALA A 178 -4.11 3.77 3.09
C ALA A 178 -5.59 4.08 2.78
N ALA A 179 -6.29 4.75 3.68
CA ALA A 179 -7.71 5.04 3.51
C ALA A 179 -7.99 6.06 2.38
N TRP A 180 -7.13 7.06 2.16
CA TRP A 180 -7.45 8.16 1.25
C TRP A 180 -6.41 8.42 0.16
N SER A 181 -5.16 8.00 0.36
CA SER A 181 -4.09 8.36 -0.57
C SER A 181 -4.21 7.64 -1.91
N PRO A 182 -4.23 8.36 -3.04
CA PRO A 182 -4.24 7.76 -4.38
C PRO A 182 -2.94 7.03 -4.71
N LEU A 183 -1.85 7.30 -3.98
CA LEU A 183 -0.56 6.62 -4.15
C LEU A 183 -0.50 5.29 -3.38
N PHE A 184 -1.49 5.03 -2.53
CA PHE A 184 -1.60 3.73 -1.87
C PHE A 184 -2.24 2.70 -2.79
N VAL A 185 -1.65 1.54 -2.84
CA VAL A 185 -2.15 0.41 -3.62
C VAL A 185 -3.59 0.04 -3.26
N ALA A 186 -3.96 0.20 -1.97
CA ALA A 186 -5.31 -0.04 -1.48
C ALA A 186 -6.38 0.72 -2.28
N MET A 187 -6.17 2.02 -2.50
CA MET A 187 -7.10 2.87 -3.24
C MET A 187 -7.27 2.39 -4.69
N SER A 188 -6.14 2.06 -5.34
CA SER A 188 -6.17 1.55 -6.72
C SER A 188 -6.93 0.22 -6.85
N VAL A 189 -6.77 -0.69 -5.87
CA VAL A 189 -7.49 -1.99 -5.89
C VAL A 189 -8.98 -1.78 -5.61
N VAL A 190 -9.33 -0.91 -4.67
CA VAL A 190 -10.73 -0.62 -4.35
C VAL A 190 -11.44 0.05 -5.52
N LEU A 191 -10.83 1.04 -6.18
CA LEU A 191 -11.40 1.67 -7.37
C LEU A 191 -11.51 0.72 -8.57
N ALA A 192 -10.59 -0.24 -8.71
CA ALA A 192 -10.71 -1.29 -9.73
C ALA A 192 -11.87 -2.26 -9.44
N ALA A 193 -12.15 -2.51 -8.16
CA ALA A 193 -13.25 -3.39 -7.73
C ALA A 193 -14.62 -2.68 -7.77
N LEU A 194 -14.65 -1.37 -7.61
CA LEU A 194 -15.87 -0.54 -7.54
C LEU A 194 -15.78 0.63 -8.54
N PRO A 195 -15.90 0.35 -9.85
CA PRO A 195 -15.66 1.33 -10.92
C PRO A 195 -16.76 2.41 -11.02
N SER A 196 -17.85 2.28 -10.29
CA SER A 196 -18.90 3.29 -10.15
C SER A 196 -18.46 4.52 -9.35
N LEU A 197 -17.36 4.40 -8.56
CA LEU A 197 -16.87 5.44 -7.67
C LEU A 197 -15.66 6.17 -8.26
N SER A 198 -15.63 7.49 -8.08
CA SER A 198 -14.44 8.30 -8.33
C SER A 198 -13.55 8.43 -7.09
N TRP A 199 -12.26 8.77 -7.32
CA TRP A 199 -11.36 9.02 -6.18
C TRP A 199 -11.81 10.21 -5.33
N ILE A 200 -12.31 11.27 -5.95
CA ILE A 200 -12.78 12.48 -5.24
C ILE A 200 -13.93 12.14 -4.29
N GLU A 201 -14.87 11.32 -4.74
CA GLU A 201 -16.01 10.88 -3.91
C GLU A 201 -15.56 10.08 -2.68
N ILE A 202 -14.58 9.22 -2.84
CA ILE A 202 -14.03 8.43 -1.73
C ILE A 202 -13.14 9.29 -0.84
N ALA A 203 -12.27 10.14 -1.41
CA ALA A 203 -11.15 10.76 -0.71
C ALA A 203 -11.55 11.63 0.48
N TRP A 204 -12.59 12.48 0.33
CA TRP A 204 -13.01 13.32 1.43
C TRP A 204 -13.66 12.50 2.56
N ARG A 205 -14.48 11.49 2.21
CA ARG A 205 -15.12 10.58 3.16
C ARG A 205 -14.09 9.74 3.89
N SER A 206 -13.19 9.14 3.16
CA SER A 206 -12.11 8.33 3.72
C SER A 206 -11.08 9.15 4.50
N SER A 207 -10.93 10.46 4.21
CA SER A 207 -10.13 11.36 5.04
C SER A 207 -10.74 11.54 6.45
N VAL A 208 -12.07 11.55 6.57
CA VAL A 208 -12.74 11.52 7.89
C VAL A 208 -12.46 10.21 8.62
N VAL A 209 -12.52 9.07 7.90
CA VAL A 209 -12.15 7.76 8.46
C VAL A 209 -10.68 7.76 8.92
N ALA A 210 -9.77 8.30 8.11
CA ALA A 210 -8.35 8.41 8.47
C ALA A 210 -8.14 9.29 9.70
N ALA A 211 -8.85 10.43 9.80
CA ALA A 211 -8.82 11.28 10.98
C ALA A 211 -9.33 10.54 12.22
N ALA A 212 -10.41 9.76 12.10
CA ALA A 212 -10.91 8.92 13.18
C ALA A 212 -9.85 7.89 13.63
N ILE A 213 -9.17 7.20 12.70
CA ILE A 213 -8.08 6.26 13.01
C ILE A 213 -6.98 6.98 13.81
N LEU A 214 -6.56 8.18 13.39
CA LEU A 214 -5.52 8.95 14.07
C LEU A 214 -5.96 9.39 15.48
N LEU A 215 -7.20 9.82 15.65
CA LEU A 215 -7.78 10.18 16.94
C LEU A 215 -7.86 8.96 17.87
N PHE A 216 -8.34 7.81 17.38
CA PHE A 216 -8.33 6.56 18.14
C PHE A 216 -6.91 6.13 18.50
N ALA A 217 -5.93 6.25 17.60
CA ALA A 217 -4.54 5.92 17.87
C ALA A 217 -3.96 6.81 18.97
N TRP A 218 -4.30 8.10 18.97
CA TRP A 218 -3.91 9.05 20.01
C TRP A 218 -4.57 8.72 21.35
N ALA A 219 -5.88 8.45 21.37
CA ALA A 219 -6.60 8.04 22.59
C ALA A 219 -6.07 6.70 23.13
N TRP A 220 -5.85 5.70 22.25
CA TRP A 220 -5.28 4.41 22.63
C TRP A 220 -3.89 4.54 23.26
N ASN A 221 -3.07 5.47 22.78
CA ASN A 221 -1.77 5.74 23.39
C ASN A 221 -1.88 6.22 24.85
N TRP A 222 -2.96 6.88 25.23
CA TRP A 222 -3.21 7.24 26.63
C TRP A 222 -3.43 6.00 27.49
N VAL A 223 -4.14 5.01 26.97
CA VAL A 223 -4.36 3.71 27.64
C VAL A 223 -3.02 2.95 27.75
N GLU A 224 -2.25 2.89 26.66
CA GLU A 224 -0.96 2.18 26.63
C GLU A 224 0.13 2.87 27.47
N ARG A 225 0.08 4.19 27.59
CA ARG A 225 1.07 4.98 28.31
C ARG A 225 1.11 4.63 29.79
N GLY A 226 -0.06 4.36 30.40
CA GLY A 226 -0.19 4.12 31.83
C GLY A 226 0.28 5.34 32.67
N ARG A 227 0.45 5.14 33.98
CA ARG A 227 0.94 6.18 34.91
C ARG A 227 2.47 6.33 34.93
N GLY A 228 3.22 5.61 34.09
CA GLY A 228 4.68 5.71 34.00
C GLY A 228 5.12 6.95 33.22
N GLY A 229 6.04 7.73 33.75
CA GLY A 229 6.60 8.89 33.07
C GLY A 229 7.28 8.51 31.76
N SER A 230 7.17 9.36 30.75
CA SER A 230 7.89 9.20 29.48
C SER A 230 9.28 9.84 29.62
N SER A 231 10.30 9.18 29.07
CA SER A 231 11.67 9.69 29.06
C SER A 231 11.75 11.09 28.40
N ALA A 232 12.51 12.00 28.99
CA ALA A 232 12.77 13.31 28.39
C ALA A 232 13.44 13.14 27.01
N PRO A 233 13.24 14.07 26.07
CA PRO A 233 13.93 14.01 24.78
C PRO A 233 15.43 14.21 25.01
N THR A 234 16.22 13.31 24.42
CA THR A 234 17.70 13.43 24.40
C THR A 234 18.17 14.22 23.18
N VAL A 235 17.29 14.52 22.24
CA VAL A 235 17.59 15.26 21.01
C VAL A 235 17.19 16.72 21.19
N PRO A 236 18.12 17.67 20.89
CA PRO A 236 17.82 19.10 20.91
C PRO A 236 16.64 19.46 20.02
N PRO A 237 15.85 20.50 20.32
CA PRO A 237 14.76 20.94 19.48
C PRO A 237 15.28 21.35 18.11
N VAL A 238 14.83 20.64 17.06
CA VAL A 238 15.16 20.96 15.66
C VAL A 238 14.21 22.07 15.21
N ARG A 239 14.79 23.22 14.82
CA ARG A 239 14.01 24.28 14.16
C ARG A 239 13.77 23.89 12.71
N LEU A 240 12.53 23.91 12.27
CA LEU A 240 12.18 23.75 10.86
C LEU A 240 12.75 24.90 10.05
N ALA A 241 13.42 24.58 8.96
CA ALA A 241 13.82 25.60 7.99
C ALA A 241 12.56 26.32 7.44
N PRO A 242 12.59 27.65 7.29
CA PRO A 242 11.48 28.40 6.69
C PRO A 242 11.07 27.77 5.34
N GLY A 243 9.77 27.61 5.12
CA GLY A 243 9.23 27.04 3.89
C GLY A 243 9.41 25.53 3.70
N ALA A 244 9.86 24.76 4.71
CA ALA A 244 9.93 23.29 4.58
C ALA A 244 8.57 22.66 4.33
N TRP A 245 7.53 23.09 5.05
CA TRP A 245 6.15 22.65 4.83
C TRP A 245 5.61 23.06 3.47
N THR A 246 5.86 24.31 3.04
CA THR A 246 5.42 24.80 1.72
C THR A 246 6.05 23.99 0.60
N ARG A 247 7.37 23.72 0.68
CA ARG A 247 8.04 22.87 -0.31
C ARG A 247 7.51 21.45 -0.32
N ALA A 248 7.24 20.86 0.84
CA ALA A 248 6.63 19.53 0.90
C ALA A 248 5.23 19.54 0.28
N ALA A 249 4.40 20.54 0.60
CA ALA A 249 3.05 20.69 0.03
C ALA A 249 3.09 20.89 -1.50
N LEU A 250 4.02 21.68 -2.02
CA LEU A 250 4.19 21.88 -3.47
C LEU A 250 4.60 20.58 -4.18
N ILE A 251 5.50 19.80 -3.59
CA ILE A 251 5.90 18.49 -4.13
C ILE A 251 4.70 17.55 -4.18
N LEU A 252 3.89 17.53 -3.12
CA LEU A 252 2.67 16.72 -3.07
C LEU A 252 1.64 17.17 -4.10
N ALA A 253 1.40 18.47 -4.20
CA ALA A 253 0.48 19.02 -5.20
C ALA A 253 0.94 18.71 -6.63
N ALA A 254 2.25 18.85 -6.92
CA ALA A 254 2.82 18.54 -8.22
C ALA A 254 2.71 17.05 -8.59
N LEU A 255 2.60 16.15 -7.60
CA LEU A 255 2.39 14.73 -7.83
C LEU A 255 0.89 14.40 -7.90
N PHE A 256 0.09 14.86 -6.94
CA PHE A 256 -1.32 14.47 -6.84
C PHE A 256 -2.20 15.11 -7.91
N LEU A 257 -2.04 16.41 -8.16
CA LEU A 257 -2.95 17.13 -9.07
C LEU A 257 -2.94 16.55 -10.50
N PRO A 258 -1.78 16.25 -11.13
CA PRO A 258 -1.79 15.63 -12.45
C PRO A 258 -2.37 14.21 -12.45
N VAL A 259 -2.10 13.41 -11.41
CA VAL A 259 -2.63 12.04 -11.31
C VAL A 259 -4.14 12.06 -11.20
N ILE A 260 -4.68 12.91 -10.32
CA ILE A 260 -6.12 13.06 -10.14
C ILE A 260 -6.77 13.60 -11.41
N TRP A 261 -6.16 14.60 -12.05
CA TRP A 261 -6.66 15.16 -13.31
C TRP A 261 -6.72 14.10 -14.42
N LEU A 262 -5.68 13.26 -14.55
CA LEU A 262 -5.67 12.16 -15.52
C LEU A 262 -6.75 11.12 -15.22
N PHE A 263 -7.00 10.84 -13.94
CA PHE A 263 -8.04 9.89 -13.53
C PHE A 263 -9.44 10.46 -13.78
N GLU A 264 -9.73 11.67 -13.30
CA GLU A 264 -11.09 12.24 -13.33
C GLU A 264 -11.49 12.76 -14.74
N VAL A 265 -10.53 13.27 -15.53
CA VAL A 265 -10.84 13.87 -16.84
C VAL A 265 -10.68 12.87 -17.99
N TYR A 266 -9.66 12.00 -17.92
CA TYR A 266 -9.38 11.05 -19.00
C TYR A 266 -9.79 9.61 -18.67
N GLY A 267 -10.30 9.34 -17.47
CA GLY A 267 -10.69 8.00 -17.05
C GLY A 267 -9.51 7.02 -16.90
N LEU A 268 -8.27 7.52 -16.86
CA LEU A 268 -7.11 6.66 -16.71
C LEU A 268 -7.05 6.12 -15.27
N ALA A 269 -7.03 4.81 -15.12
CA ALA A 269 -6.88 4.20 -13.80
C ALA A 269 -5.65 4.76 -13.05
N ILE A 270 -5.77 4.98 -11.73
CA ILE A 270 -4.71 5.58 -10.90
C ILE A 270 -3.33 4.94 -11.10
N PRO A 271 -3.17 3.61 -11.20
CA PRO A 271 -1.87 3.00 -11.52
C PRO A 271 -1.24 3.51 -12.81
N ILE A 272 -2.05 3.72 -13.84
CA ILE A 272 -1.60 4.17 -15.16
C ILE A 272 -1.24 5.66 -15.09
N ALA A 273 -2.10 6.49 -14.51
CA ALA A 273 -1.82 7.91 -14.30
C ALA A 273 -0.52 8.13 -13.50
N LEU A 274 -0.32 7.35 -12.43
CA LEU A 274 0.92 7.38 -11.66
C LEU A 274 2.14 6.92 -12.48
N GLY A 275 2.00 5.89 -13.30
CA GLY A 275 3.05 5.42 -14.18
C GLY A 275 3.55 6.48 -15.16
N LEU A 276 2.66 7.40 -15.58
CA LEU A 276 3.00 8.53 -16.45
C LEU A 276 3.67 9.68 -15.66
N VAL A 277 3.10 10.04 -14.53
CA VAL A 277 3.49 11.23 -13.77
C VAL A 277 4.74 11.00 -12.91
N ALA A 278 4.79 9.89 -12.17
CA ALA A 278 5.79 9.68 -11.14
C ALA A 278 7.23 9.55 -11.65
N PRO A 279 7.54 8.85 -12.76
CA PRO A 279 8.91 8.79 -13.28
C PRO A 279 9.43 10.18 -13.73
N ALA A 280 8.60 10.96 -14.43
CA ALA A 280 8.95 12.31 -14.86
C ALA A 280 9.19 13.23 -13.66
N MET A 281 8.26 13.22 -12.70
CA MET A 281 8.39 14.00 -11.49
C MET A 281 9.60 13.58 -10.65
N ALA A 282 9.87 12.29 -10.50
CA ALA A 282 11.03 11.79 -9.77
C ALA A 282 12.35 12.27 -10.41
N GLY A 283 12.43 12.28 -11.74
CA GLY A 283 13.57 12.81 -12.48
C GLY A 283 13.79 14.30 -12.23
N LEU A 284 12.73 15.10 -12.33
CA LEU A 284 12.75 16.54 -12.07
C LEU A 284 13.12 16.86 -10.61
N TRP A 285 12.52 16.13 -9.69
CA TRP A 285 12.78 16.28 -8.26
C TRP A 285 14.24 15.92 -7.91
N GLN A 286 14.76 14.81 -8.45
CA GLN A 286 16.17 14.43 -8.28
C GLN A 286 17.11 15.47 -8.88
N ALA A 287 16.80 15.99 -10.07
CA ALA A 287 17.57 17.02 -10.73
C ALA A 287 17.58 18.34 -9.93
N SER A 288 16.46 18.71 -9.31
CA SER A 288 16.36 19.92 -8.49
C SER A 288 17.22 19.88 -7.21
N GLN A 289 17.54 18.68 -6.73
CA GLN A 289 18.39 18.46 -5.55
C GLN A 289 19.90 18.44 -5.89
N ALA A 290 20.24 18.35 -7.16
CA ALA A 290 21.62 18.29 -7.63
C ALA A 290 22.16 19.69 -8.03
N PRO A 291 23.48 19.94 -7.92
CA PRO A 291 24.10 21.13 -8.48
C PRO A 291 23.83 21.25 -9.98
N ALA A 292 23.74 22.49 -10.48
CA ALA A 292 23.35 22.76 -11.87
C ALA A 292 24.14 21.96 -12.93
N LYS A 293 25.47 21.89 -12.76
CA LYS A 293 26.37 21.12 -13.67
C LYS A 293 26.23 19.60 -13.59
N GLY A 294 25.47 19.06 -12.61
CA GLY A 294 25.31 17.60 -12.40
C GLY A 294 23.89 17.07 -12.54
N ARG A 295 22.92 17.89 -12.90
CA ARG A 295 21.47 17.53 -12.90
C ARG A 295 21.14 16.33 -13.79
N VAL A 296 21.59 16.36 -15.03
CA VAL A 296 21.33 15.28 -15.99
C VAL A 296 21.99 13.97 -15.53
N ALA A 297 23.25 14.06 -15.08
CA ALA A 297 23.96 12.90 -14.54
C ALA A 297 23.30 12.33 -13.27
N ALA A 298 22.75 13.18 -12.40
CA ALA A 298 22.01 12.75 -11.21
C ALA A 298 20.72 12.02 -11.59
N ALA A 299 19.94 12.55 -12.54
CA ALA A 299 18.73 11.90 -13.05
C ALA A 299 19.06 10.56 -13.74
N GLY A 300 20.11 10.51 -14.57
CA GLY A 300 20.57 9.28 -15.23
C GLY A 300 21.03 8.20 -14.25
N ARG A 301 21.82 8.57 -13.23
CA ARG A 301 22.19 7.63 -12.15
C ARG A 301 20.96 7.08 -11.44
N ARG A 302 20.00 7.94 -11.13
CA ARG A 302 18.75 7.51 -10.49
C ARG A 302 17.95 6.56 -11.38
N GLY A 303 17.83 6.86 -12.67
CA GLY A 303 17.17 5.96 -13.63
C GLY A 303 17.81 4.56 -13.65
N ARG A 304 19.15 4.51 -13.66
CA ARG A 304 19.89 3.23 -13.58
C ARG A 304 19.65 2.50 -12.25
N GLU A 305 19.64 3.22 -11.13
CA GLU A 305 19.35 2.63 -9.81
C GLU A 305 17.94 2.03 -9.77
N VAL A 306 16.94 2.77 -10.24
CA VAL A 306 15.55 2.29 -10.35
C VAL A 306 15.50 1.04 -11.22
N PHE A 307 16.07 1.09 -12.43
CA PHE A 307 16.12 -0.05 -13.34
C PHE A 307 16.70 -1.31 -12.68
N LEU A 308 17.88 -1.18 -12.06
CA LEU A 308 18.52 -2.30 -11.36
C LEU A 308 17.78 -2.74 -10.07
N SER A 309 16.82 -1.97 -9.60
CA SER A 309 16.02 -2.29 -8.41
C SER A 309 14.67 -2.93 -8.75
N LEU A 310 14.25 -2.97 -10.03
CA LEU A 310 12.98 -3.56 -10.45
C LEU A 310 12.77 -5.00 -9.97
N PRO A 311 13.79 -5.89 -9.96
CA PRO A 311 13.60 -7.24 -9.42
C PRO A 311 13.25 -7.29 -7.93
N SER A 312 13.43 -6.20 -7.18
CA SER A 312 12.99 -6.16 -5.76
C SER A 312 11.47 -6.16 -5.61
N LEU A 313 10.72 -5.83 -6.66
CA LEU A 313 9.25 -5.77 -6.70
C LEU A 313 8.59 -7.15 -6.97
N ARG A 314 9.40 -8.22 -7.06
CA ARG A 314 8.90 -9.58 -7.34
C ARG A 314 7.90 -10.10 -6.31
N ASN A 315 8.08 -9.75 -5.04
CA ASN A 315 7.18 -10.20 -3.98
C ASN A 315 5.79 -9.57 -4.13
N GLU A 316 5.75 -8.28 -4.45
CA GLU A 316 4.54 -7.54 -4.72
C GLU A 316 3.85 -8.08 -5.98
N ALA A 317 4.59 -8.25 -7.07
CA ALA A 317 4.06 -8.82 -8.29
C ALA A 317 3.47 -10.22 -8.08
N LEU A 318 4.18 -11.08 -7.33
CA LEU A 318 3.76 -12.46 -7.06
C LEU A 318 2.49 -12.52 -6.20
N ILE A 319 2.40 -11.73 -5.14
CA ILE A 319 1.21 -11.78 -4.25
C ILE A 319 -0.03 -11.18 -4.94
N PHE A 320 0.14 -10.15 -5.79
CA PHE A 320 -0.94 -9.58 -6.58
C PHE A 320 -1.44 -10.56 -7.65
N PHE A 321 -0.53 -11.19 -8.35
CA PHE A 321 -0.88 -12.24 -9.31
C PHE A 321 -1.66 -13.37 -8.61
N ALA A 322 -1.16 -13.86 -7.49
CA ALA A 322 -1.80 -14.94 -6.74
C ALA A 322 -3.18 -14.56 -6.19
N ALA A 323 -3.34 -13.31 -5.72
CA ALA A 323 -4.63 -12.81 -5.25
C ALA A 323 -5.65 -12.72 -6.39
N ASN A 324 -5.23 -12.26 -7.58
CA ASN A 324 -6.09 -12.21 -8.77
C ASN A 324 -6.46 -13.63 -9.25
N ALA A 325 -5.52 -14.58 -9.29
CA ALA A 325 -5.79 -15.96 -9.64
C ALA A 325 -6.79 -16.62 -8.66
N PHE A 326 -6.60 -16.38 -7.36
CA PHE A 326 -7.53 -16.84 -6.33
C PHE A 326 -8.94 -16.24 -6.50
N GLY A 327 -9.01 -14.90 -6.67
CA GLY A 327 -10.29 -14.20 -6.85
C GLY A 327 -11.06 -14.67 -8.07
N LEU A 328 -10.37 -14.84 -9.20
CA LEU A 328 -10.97 -15.36 -10.44
C LEU A 328 -11.49 -16.80 -10.28
N GLY A 329 -10.65 -17.70 -9.73
CA GLY A 329 -11.06 -19.07 -9.52
C GLY A 329 -12.23 -19.19 -8.53
N LEU A 330 -12.18 -18.42 -7.45
CA LEU A 330 -13.27 -18.39 -6.48
C LEU A 330 -14.58 -17.86 -7.10
N SER A 331 -14.50 -16.81 -7.92
CA SER A 331 -15.65 -16.28 -8.64
C SER A 331 -16.27 -17.29 -9.63
N ALA A 332 -15.45 -18.10 -10.27
CA ALA A 332 -15.92 -19.15 -11.19
C ALA A 332 -16.56 -20.34 -10.46
N ALA A 333 -16.10 -20.64 -9.24
CA ALA A 333 -16.59 -21.76 -8.45
C ALA A 333 -17.91 -21.49 -7.72
N LEU A 334 -18.23 -20.24 -7.45
CA LEU A 334 -19.38 -19.89 -6.63
C LEU A 334 -20.65 -19.79 -7.48
N ASP A 335 -21.60 -20.65 -7.18
CA ASP A 335 -22.94 -20.62 -7.77
C ASP A 335 -23.65 -19.31 -7.35
N PRO A 336 -24.24 -18.55 -8.30
CA PRO A 336 -25.09 -17.40 -8.00
C PRO A 336 -26.21 -17.71 -6.98
N ALA A 337 -26.77 -18.91 -7.01
CA ALA A 337 -27.80 -19.35 -6.05
C ALA A 337 -27.21 -19.45 -4.63
N LEU A 338 -25.99 -19.95 -4.48
CA LEU A 338 -25.31 -19.99 -3.18
C LEU A 338 -25.01 -18.57 -2.67
N LEU A 339 -24.55 -17.67 -3.55
CA LEU A 339 -24.33 -16.28 -3.18
C LEU A 339 -25.61 -15.58 -2.73
N ALA A 340 -26.72 -15.82 -3.42
CA ALA A 340 -28.03 -15.30 -3.01
C ALA A 340 -28.49 -15.85 -1.65
N GLN A 341 -28.26 -17.15 -1.38
CA GLN A 341 -28.53 -17.74 -0.06
C GLN A 341 -27.67 -17.13 1.04
N LEU A 342 -26.37 -16.95 0.78
CA LEU A 342 -25.48 -16.28 1.72
C LEU A 342 -25.91 -14.83 1.98
N ALA A 343 -26.28 -14.09 0.94
CA ALA A 343 -26.83 -12.75 1.07
C ALA A 343 -28.10 -12.71 1.91
N ALA A 344 -28.99 -13.70 1.76
CA ALA A 344 -30.25 -13.76 2.50
C ALA A 344 -30.06 -13.92 4.02
N ILE A 345 -28.98 -14.55 4.48
CA ILE A 345 -28.67 -14.74 5.91
C ILE A 345 -27.84 -13.60 6.48
N LEU A 346 -27.24 -12.73 5.64
CA LEU A 346 -26.49 -11.57 6.12
C LEU A 346 -27.44 -10.53 6.71
N PRO A 347 -27.08 -9.93 7.84
CA PRO A 347 -27.92 -8.91 8.45
C PRO A 347 -27.98 -7.65 7.55
N ARG A 348 -29.12 -6.97 7.64
CA ARG A 348 -29.39 -5.71 6.94
C ARG A 348 -29.13 -4.51 7.85
N ALA A 349 -29.38 -3.32 7.36
CA ALA A 349 -29.41 -2.07 8.12
C ALA A 349 -28.09 -1.73 8.85
N GLY A 350 -26.97 -1.79 8.12
CA GLY A 350 -25.69 -1.30 8.61
C GLY A 350 -24.89 -2.28 9.48
N LEU A 351 -25.47 -3.42 9.87
CA LEU A 351 -24.75 -4.48 10.59
C LEU A 351 -23.74 -5.23 9.71
N SER A 352 -23.92 -5.20 8.38
CA SER A 352 -22.96 -5.79 7.43
C SER A 352 -21.60 -5.11 7.48
N ILE A 353 -21.54 -3.80 7.73
CA ILE A 353 -20.24 -3.05 7.83
C ILE A 353 -19.35 -3.60 8.96
N PRO A 354 -19.83 -3.69 10.23
CA PRO A 354 -19.01 -4.24 11.30
C PRO A 354 -18.65 -5.71 11.07
N ILE A 355 -19.53 -6.52 10.49
CA ILE A 355 -19.21 -7.91 10.16
C ILE A 355 -18.09 -7.96 9.11
N LEU A 356 -18.19 -7.21 8.03
CA LEU A 356 -17.18 -7.16 6.98
C LEU A 356 -15.82 -6.70 7.56
N ILE A 357 -15.80 -5.58 8.29
CA ILE A 357 -14.58 -5.03 8.86
C ILE A 357 -13.96 -6.01 9.87
N MET A 358 -14.74 -6.53 10.82
CA MET A 358 -14.20 -7.41 11.84
C MET A 358 -13.71 -8.74 11.28
N THR A 359 -14.47 -9.35 10.36
CA THR A 359 -14.05 -10.59 9.68
C THR A 359 -12.78 -10.35 8.86
N GLY A 360 -12.72 -9.26 8.09
CA GLY A 360 -11.52 -8.91 7.31
C GLY A 360 -10.29 -8.68 8.20
N LEU A 361 -10.45 -7.99 9.33
CA LEU A 361 -9.36 -7.79 10.29
C LEU A 361 -8.91 -9.11 10.94
N LEU A 362 -9.85 -9.99 11.32
CA LEU A 362 -9.51 -11.30 11.88
C LEU A 362 -8.73 -12.15 10.87
N ILE A 363 -9.19 -12.21 9.61
CA ILE A 363 -8.51 -12.93 8.53
C ILE A 363 -7.10 -12.35 8.29
N ALA A 364 -6.96 -11.02 8.27
CA ALA A 364 -5.65 -10.38 8.16
C ALA A 364 -4.74 -10.70 9.36
N GLY A 365 -5.28 -10.75 10.57
CA GLY A 365 -4.57 -11.14 11.78
C GLY A 365 -4.07 -12.58 11.77
N LEU A 366 -4.79 -13.48 11.09
CA LEU A 366 -4.33 -14.86 10.86
C LEU A 366 -3.18 -14.94 9.83
N GLY A 367 -2.86 -13.83 9.17
CA GLY A 367 -1.71 -13.75 8.26
C GLY A 367 -2.09 -13.62 6.78
N VAL A 368 -3.37 -13.63 6.43
CA VAL A 368 -3.78 -13.38 5.05
C VAL A 368 -3.46 -11.94 4.69
N HIS A 369 -2.80 -11.74 3.54
CA HIS A 369 -2.48 -10.39 3.09
C HIS A 369 -3.76 -9.62 2.75
N PRO A 370 -3.93 -8.35 3.17
CA PRO A 370 -5.17 -7.60 2.94
C PRO A 370 -5.64 -7.53 1.49
N ILE A 371 -4.73 -7.57 0.52
CA ILE A 371 -5.10 -7.62 -0.90
C ILE A 371 -5.99 -8.81 -1.24
N VAL A 372 -5.73 -9.98 -0.64
CA VAL A 372 -6.52 -11.19 -0.90
C VAL A 372 -7.96 -10.98 -0.47
N ILE A 373 -8.16 -10.33 0.68
CA ILE A 373 -9.49 -10.03 1.21
C ILE A 373 -10.20 -9.04 0.29
N VAL A 374 -9.52 -7.95 -0.10
CA VAL A 374 -10.11 -6.91 -0.94
C VAL A 374 -10.43 -7.43 -2.35
N VAL A 375 -9.53 -8.20 -2.95
CA VAL A 375 -9.77 -8.82 -4.26
C VAL A 375 -10.89 -9.84 -4.17
N ALA A 376 -10.89 -10.73 -3.17
CA ALA A 376 -11.95 -11.73 -3.01
C ALA A 376 -13.33 -11.08 -2.82
N VAL A 377 -13.44 -10.05 -1.99
CA VAL A 377 -14.69 -9.29 -1.84
C VAL A 377 -15.07 -8.59 -3.14
N GLY A 378 -14.13 -7.88 -3.78
CA GLY A 378 -14.42 -7.12 -5.00
C GLY A 378 -14.74 -7.96 -6.23
N THR A 379 -14.29 -9.24 -6.29
CA THR A 379 -14.57 -10.13 -7.42
C THR A 379 -15.75 -11.07 -7.19
N VAL A 380 -16.06 -11.42 -5.93
CA VAL A 380 -17.02 -12.46 -5.58
C VAL A 380 -18.29 -11.89 -4.95
N LEU A 381 -18.11 -10.94 -4.02
CA LEU A 381 -19.20 -10.38 -3.24
C LEU A 381 -19.51 -8.97 -3.75
N SER A 382 -20.52 -8.83 -4.62
CA SER A 382 -20.97 -7.47 -4.95
C SER A 382 -21.48 -6.75 -3.69
N PRO A 383 -21.43 -5.40 -3.65
CA PRO A 383 -22.01 -4.63 -2.55
C PRO A 383 -23.46 -5.04 -2.22
N GLU A 384 -24.25 -5.38 -3.24
CA GLU A 384 -25.63 -5.86 -3.11
C GLU A 384 -25.75 -7.14 -2.27
N HIS A 385 -24.84 -8.12 -2.49
CA HIS A 385 -24.82 -9.35 -1.68
C HIS A 385 -24.50 -9.07 -0.20
N LEU A 386 -23.77 -7.99 0.06
CA LEU A 386 -23.43 -7.54 1.41
C LEU A 386 -24.49 -6.61 2.02
N HIS A 387 -25.54 -6.27 1.28
CA HIS A 387 -26.52 -5.23 1.63
C HIS A 387 -25.85 -3.88 1.94
N LEU A 388 -24.83 -3.53 1.21
CA LEU A 388 -24.03 -2.30 1.32
C LEU A 388 -24.10 -1.50 0.03
N SER A 389 -23.95 -0.20 0.13
CA SER A 389 -23.63 0.65 -1.02
C SER A 389 -22.17 0.47 -1.45
N ASP A 390 -21.85 0.87 -2.68
CA ASP A 390 -20.46 0.89 -3.18
C ASP A 390 -19.56 1.70 -2.25
N MET A 391 -20.03 2.86 -1.77
CA MET A 391 -19.28 3.73 -0.86
C MET A 391 -19.03 3.07 0.50
N GLU A 392 -20.03 2.42 1.10
CA GLU A 392 -19.85 1.67 2.36
C GLU A 392 -18.83 0.55 2.20
N THR A 393 -18.93 -0.18 1.09
CA THR A 393 -18.00 -1.26 0.74
C THR A 393 -16.59 -0.71 0.55
N ALA A 394 -16.42 0.36 -0.24
CA ALA A 394 -15.11 1.00 -0.47
C ALA A 394 -14.44 1.42 0.84
N LEU A 395 -15.16 2.15 1.70
CA LEU A 395 -14.62 2.61 2.98
C LEU A 395 -14.29 1.45 3.92
N ALA A 396 -15.12 0.41 3.97
CA ALA A 396 -14.85 -0.79 4.77
C ALA A 396 -13.59 -1.52 4.28
N LEU A 397 -13.43 -1.71 2.97
CA LEU A 397 -12.25 -2.35 2.38
C LEU A 397 -10.98 -1.55 2.63
N LEU A 398 -11.03 -0.23 2.58
CA LEU A 398 -9.89 0.65 2.90
C LEU A 398 -9.50 0.55 4.39
N VAL A 399 -10.47 0.45 5.30
CA VAL A 399 -10.20 0.19 6.74
C VAL A 399 -9.55 -1.18 6.92
N ILE A 400 -10.09 -2.22 6.30
CA ILE A 400 -9.52 -3.58 6.35
C ILE A 400 -8.08 -3.56 5.84
N TRP A 401 -7.82 -2.88 4.71
CA TRP A 401 -6.47 -2.78 4.18
C TRP A 401 -5.51 -2.09 5.14
N GLY A 402 -5.85 -0.88 5.57
CA GLY A 402 -4.97 -0.06 6.41
C GLY A 402 -4.66 -0.73 7.75
N MET A 403 -5.69 -1.19 8.44
CA MET A 403 -5.56 -1.81 9.77
C MET A 403 -5.08 -3.26 9.68
N GLY A 404 -5.52 -3.99 8.67
CA GLY A 404 -5.05 -5.35 8.38
C GLY A 404 -3.56 -5.40 8.05
N ALA A 405 -3.06 -4.45 7.24
CA ALA A 405 -1.66 -4.40 6.86
C ALA A 405 -0.69 -4.19 8.03
N ILE A 406 -1.10 -3.50 9.09
CA ILE A 406 -0.25 -3.29 10.27
C ILE A 406 -0.36 -4.43 11.29
N MET A 407 -1.39 -5.28 11.21
CA MET A 407 -1.59 -6.41 12.10
C MET A 407 -1.33 -7.79 11.48
N SER A 408 -1.12 -7.86 10.17
CA SER A 408 -0.73 -9.12 9.50
C SER A 408 0.77 -9.34 9.62
N PRO A 409 1.24 -10.45 10.23
CA PRO A 409 2.68 -10.73 10.40
C PRO A 409 3.39 -10.93 9.07
N PHE A 410 2.67 -11.14 7.98
CA PHE A 410 3.21 -11.43 6.65
C PHE A 410 3.15 -10.23 5.71
N SER A 411 2.63 -9.09 6.16
CA SER A 411 2.65 -7.87 5.35
C SER A 411 4.06 -7.29 5.22
N GLY A 412 4.38 -6.73 4.06
CA GLY A 412 5.72 -6.20 3.76
C GLY A 412 6.17 -5.09 4.72
N ASN A 413 5.26 -4.22 5.15
CA ASN A 413 5.55 -3.18 6.13
C ASN A 413 5.88 -3.76 7.52
N VAL A 414 5.15 -4.77 8.00
CA VAL A 414 5.45 -5.45 9.27
C VAL A 414 6.80 -6.16 9.21
N LEU A 415 7.10 -6.86 8.12
CA LEU A 415 8.39 -7.53 7.94
C LEU A 415 9.57 -6.54 7.96
N GLN A 416 9.43 -5.39 7.32
CA GLN A 416 10.47 -4.36 7.31
C GLN A 416 10.64 -3.69 8.68
N VAL A 417 9.53 -3.37 9.36
CA VAL A 417 9.55 -2.81 10.72
C VAL A 417 10.17 -3.79 11.72
N ALA A 418 9.86 -5.08 11.59
CA ALA A 418 10.43 -6.13 12.43
C ALA A 418 11.95 -6.22 12.29
N ARG A 419 12.45 -6.19 11.04
CA ARG A 419 13.89 -6.14 10.75
C ARG A 419 14.55 -4.90 11.37
N MET A 420 13.95 -3.72 11.16
CA MET A 420 14.48 -2.45 11.67
C MET A 420 14.45 -2.37 13.20
N SER A 421 13.48 -3.03 13.84
CA SER A 421 13.32 -3.05 15.30
C SER A 421 13.96 -4.26 15.97
N ASN A 422 14.65 -5.11 15.21
CA ASN A 422 15.30 -6.34 15.65
C ASN A 422 14.38 -7.23 16.50
N CYS A 423 13.16 -7.47 15.99
CA CYS A 423 12.17 -8.31 16.68
C CYS A 423 11.38 -9.18 15.69
N SER A 424 10.60 -10.13 16.18
CA SER A 424 9.81 -10.99 15.30
C SER A 424 8.65 -10.23 14.65
N PRO A 425 8.25 -10.56 13.40
CA PRO A 425 7.08 -9.99 12.75
C PRO A 425 5.79 -10.19 13.56
N PHE A 426 5.64 -11.31 14.22
CA PHE A 426 4.50 -11.62 15.09
C PHE A 426 4.39 -10.64 16.27
N ARG A 427 5.53 -10.22 16.83
CA ARG A 427 5.54 -9.22 17.89
C ARG A 427 5.06 -7.86 17.40
N VAL A 428 5.51 -7.44 16.22
CA VAL A 428 5.06 -6.17 15.61
C VAL A 428 3.57 -6.22 15.27
N ALA A 429 3.13 -7.31 14.65
CA ALA A 429 1.75 -7.48 14.22
C ALA A 429 0.80 -7.66 15.41
N TRP A 430 1.00 -8.70 16.21
CA TRP A 430 0.02 -9.12 17.20
C TRP A 430 0.14 -8.39 18.54
N VAL A 431 1.37 -8.17 19.02
CA VAL A 431 1.55 -7.52 20.32
C VAL A 431 1.38 -6.01 20.22
N TRP A 432 1.92 -5.38 19.16
CA TRP A 432 1.91 -3.92 19.04
C TRP A 432 0.65 -3.36 18.38
N ASN A 433 0.05 -4.08 17.43
CA ASN A 433 -1.00 -3.52 16.58
C ASN A 433 -2.33 -4.27 16.60
N ALA A 434 -2.39 -5.61 16.76
CA ALA A 434 -3.63 -6.34 16.60
C ALA A 434 -4.72 -5.92 17.60
N ARG A 435 -4.36 -5.72 18.89
CA ARG A 435 -5.32 -5.25 19.90
C ARG A 435 -5.92 -3.90 19.53
N PHE A 436 -5.10 -2.99 19.04
CA PHE A 436 -5.56 -1.70 18.56
C PHE A 436 -6.49 -1.85 17.36
N SER A 437 -6.06 -2.55 16.30
CA SER A 437 -6.83 -2.71 15.06
C SER A 437 -8.19 -3.37 15.30
N LEU A 438 -8.25 -4.39 16.16
CA LEU A 438 -9.51 -5.05 16.51
C LEU A 438 -10.40 -4.15 17.39
N ALA A 439 -9.82 -3.46 18.37
CA ALA A 439 -10.58 -2.60 19.27
C ALA A 439 -11.25 -1.42 18.55
N ILE A 440 -10.60 -0.88 17.51
CA ILE A 440 -11.17 0.24 16.75
C ILE A 440 -12.09 -0.21 15.61
N GLY A 441 -12.14 -1.49 15.27
CA GLY A 441 -12.93 -2.00 14.15
C GLY A 441 -14.42 -1.66 14.28
N LEU A 442 -15.03 -1.88 15.45
CA LEU A 442 -16.42 -1.52 15.70
C LEU A 442 -16.69 -0.01 15.69
N PRO A 443 -15.93 0.84 16.43
CA PRO A 443 -16.07 2.29 16.33
C PRO A 443 -15.88 2.82 14.89
N LEU A 444 -14.91 2.28 14.13
CA LEU A 444 -14.73 2.65 12.73
C LEU A 444 -15.89 2.23 11.84
N SER A 445 -16.54 1.11 12.14
CA SER A 445 -17.76 0.70 11.41
C SER A 445 -18.87 1.74 11.54
N ALA A 446 -19.05 2.32 12.73
CA ALA A 446 -20.01 3.40 12.93
C ALA A 446 -19.61 4.68 12.18
N VAL A 447 -18.31 5.01 12.12
CA VAL A 447 -17.82 6.15 11.34
C VAL A 447 -18.06 5.91 9.84
N VAL A 448 -17.73 4.73 9.32
CA VAL A 448 -17.97 4.34 7.92
C VAL A 448 -19.45 4.45 7.58
N TYR A 449 -20.33 3.90 8.44
CA TYR A 449 -21.78 3.99 8.27
C TYR A 449 -22.28 5.43 8.16
N ALA A 450 -21.81 6.29 9.07
CA ALA A 450 -22.21 7.70 9.09
C ALA A 450 -21.71 8.47 7.87
N VAL A 451 -20.42 8.31 7.54
CA VAL A 451 -19.75 9.10 6.50
C VAL A 451 -20.13 8.66 5.08
N ALA A 452 -20.44 7.40 4.87
CA ALA A 452 -20.88 6.89 3.57
C ALA A 452 -22.24 7.49 3.14
N ARG A 453 -23.03 8.01 4.07
CA ARG A 453 -24.35 8.60 3.84
C ARG A 453 -24.36 10.12 3.71
N LEU A 454 -23.22 10.77 3.92
CA LEU A 454 -23.03 12.20 3.63
C LEU A 454 -22.77 12.42 2.14
#